data_6d524a52f8609d11a618a3010a56bdb0
#
_entry.id   6d524a52f8609d11a618a3010a56bdb0
#
_cell.length_a   1.000
_cell.length_b   1.000
_cell.length_c   1.000
_cell.angle_alpha   90.00
_cell.angle_beta   90.00
_cell.angle_gamma   90.00
#
_symmetry.space_group_name_H-M   'P 1'
#
loop_
_entity.id
_entity.type
_entity.pdbx_description
1 polymer ?
#
loop_
_entity_poly.entity_id
_entity_poly.type
_entity_poly.pdbx_seq_one_letter_code
_entity_poly.pdbx_strand_id
1 'polypeptide(L)'
;MKKISFLVFTLIGLMSCKPGINISIENPSDFDRLELVEISVGKLMALPDGKAYLVTNQQGDVLPSQLTRDGILLFQVSIKAKETILCSIKTGAPVEFPAKTYGRFIVERYDDFAWENDRVAFRIYGPALIPVDGPSNGLDLWYKRTSNLIVDKWYKDDLARVRSYHTDNGEGLDDYKVGRTLGAGAMAPFVKDSLYLNDNFVTQELIENGPIRTTFKLTYKNMTVEGKTFSESRIFSIDAGSQLTKVIQFYGTDSPMTVAAGIIKRAEQDDAFSALTDKGTASVVYEEPVNANTGKVYVGMIFPKGLEKTISHKHTIIHPKTKNLETHSHVLGVTTYYPNQPVTYYTGYGWEKFGFPTVNHFRNYLGLFAKALEEPLIVKFL
;
A
#
# COMPACT_ATOMS: atom_id res chain seq x y z
N MET A 1 -2.66 79.00 -24.95
CA MET A 1 -3.24 77.73 -24.43
C MET A 1 -2.50 76.56 -25.06
N LYS A 2 -1.54 75.93 -24.35
CA LYS A 2 -0.77 74.77 -24.83
C LYS A 2 -1.50 73.51 -24.43
N LYS A 3 -1.91 72.72 -25.41
CA LYS A 3 -2.48 71.36 -25.18
C LYS A 3 -1.36 70.35 -24.91
N ILE A 4 -1.32 69.82 -23.70
CA ILE A 4 -0.43 68.72 -23.34
C ILE A 4 -1.18 67.47 -23.66
N SER A 5 -0.70 66.67 -24.67
CA SER A 5 -1.17 65.32 -24.96
C SER A 5 -0.47 64.30 -24.02
N PHE A 6 -1.23 63.66 -23.18
CA PHE A 6 -0.74 62.52 -22.36
C PHE A 6 -0.78 61.22 -23.20
N LEU A 7 0.39 60.69 -23.49
CA LEU A 7 0.53 59.41 -24.17
C LEU A 7 0.52 58.31 -23.08
N VAL A 8 -0.58 57.54 -22.98
CA VAL A 8 -0.68 56.37 -22.10
C VAL A 8 0.00 55.21 -22.79
N PHE A 9 1.16 54.82 -22.29
CA PHE A 9 1.83 53.58 -22.70
C PHE A 9 1.18 52.40 -21.94
N THR A 10 0.37 51.66 -22.66
CA THR A 10 -0.16 50.39 -22.13
C THR A 10 0.95 49.34 -22.24
N LEU A 11 1.55 48.98 -21.10
CA LEU A 11 2.53 47.92 -21.00
C LEU A 11 1.77 46.58 -21.11
N ILE A 12 1.70 46.03 -22.33
CA ILE A 12 1.22 44.66 -22.51
C ILE A 12 2.33 43.73 -22.01
N GLY A 13 2.19 43.26 -20.78
CA GLY A 13 3.04 42.22 -20.24
C GLY A 13 2.85 40.97 -21.08
N LEU A 14 3.83 40.64 -21.91
CA LEU A 14 3.95 39.30 -22.52
C LEU A 14 4.13 38.27 -21.39
N MET A 15 3.05 37.62 -20.98
CA MET A 15 3.16 36.42 -20.17
C MET A 15 3.89 35.39 -21.03
N SER A 16 5.19 35.24 -20.79
CA SER A 16 5.98 34.17 -21.37
C SER A 16 5.41 32.84 -20.84
N CYS A 17 4.60 32.20 -21.67
CA CYS A 17 4.11 30.86 -21.40
C CYS A 17 5.33 29.94 -21.43
N LYS A 18 5.84 29.51 -20.28
CA LYS A 18 6.92 28.51 -20.23
C LYS A 18 6.47 27.29 -21.02
N PRO A 19 7.32 26.73 -21.88
CA PRO A 19 6.97 25.54 -22.64
C PRO A 19 6.61 24.41 -21.66
N GLY A 20 5.53 23.73 -21.92
CA GLY A 20 5.08 22.53 -21.18
C GLY A 20 5.16 21.30 -22.06
N ILE A 21 5.21 20.13 -21.44
CA ILE A 21 5.05 18.86 -22.12
C ILE A 21 3.60 18.44 -21.97
N ASN A 22 2.92 18.21 -23.09
CA ASN A 22 1.57 17.68 -23.10
C ASN A 22 1.61 16.17 -23.20
N ILE A 23 0.74 15.52 -22.46
CA ILE A 23 0.58 14.07 -22.48
C ILE A 23 -0.89 13.71 -22.63
N SER A 24 -1.17 12.61 -23.31
CA SER A 24 -2.46 11.96 -23.27
C SER A 24 -2.40 10.72 -22.40
N ILE A 25 -3.45 10.49 -21.63
CA ILE A 25 -3.60 9.34 -20.72
C ILE A 25 -4.89 8.64 -21.15
N GLU A 26 -4.77 7.40 -21.60
CA GLU A 26 -5.88 6.57 -22.05
C GLU A 26 -6.18 5.48 -21.01
N ASN A 27 -7.44 5.32 -20.64
CA ASN A 27 -7.92 4.18 -19.89
C ASN A 27 -8.37 3.08 -20.87
N PRO A 28 -7.61 1.99 -21.03
CA PRO A 28 -8.00 0.91 -21.94
C PRO A 28 -9.11 0.02 -21.38
N SER A 29 -9.46 0.14 -20.09
CA SER A 29 -10.41 -0.72 -19.41
C SER A 29 -11.86 -0.28 -19.61
N ASP A 30 -12.80 -1.17 -19.34
CA ASP A 30 -14.26 -0.96 -19.43
C ASP A 30 -14.89 -0.45 -18.11
N PHE A 31 -14.05 0.06 -17.20
CA PHE A 31 -14.47 0.63 -15.90
C PHE A 31 -13.72 1.92 -15.56
N ASP A 32 -14.35 2.75 -14.73
CA ASP A 32 -13.78 4.01 -14.24
C ASP A 32 -12.61 3.75 -13.29
N ARG A 33 -11.57 4.58 -13.35
CA ARG A 33 -10.36 4.43 -12.54
C ARG A 33 -10.00 5.71 -11.81
N LEU A 34 -9.55 5.57 -10.56
CA LEU A 34 -8.79 6.57 -9.82
C LEU A 34 -7.41 5.96 -9.57
N GLU A 35 -6.38 6.46 -10.25
CA GLU A 35 -5.09 5.78 -10.27
C GLU A 35 -3.93 6.77 -10.32
N LEU A 36 -2.75 6.32 -9.87
CA LEU A 36 -1.52 7.07 -10.02
C LEU A 36 -0.89 6.81 -11.39
N VAL A 37 -0.52 7.91 -12.04
CA VAL A 37 0.33 7.91 -13.23
C VAL A 37 1.77 8.14 -12.78
N GLU A 38 2.69 7.35 -13.33
CA GLU A 38 4.12 7.37 -13.03
C GLU A 38 4.92 7.82 -14.27
N ILE A 39 5.67 8.90 -14.16
CA ILE A 39 6.52 9.41 -15.24
C ILE A 39 7.93 9.61 -14.74
N SER A 40 8.91 8.93 -15.35
CA SER A 40 10.32 9.19 -15.06
C SER A 40 10.70 10.61 -15.47
N VAL A 41 11.38 11.35 -14.59
CA VAL A 41 11.87 12.71 -14.89
C VAL A 41 12.82 12.75 -16.09
N GLY A 42 13.47 11.63 -16.41
CA GLY A 42 14.27 11.50 -17.64
C GLY A 42 13.49 11.76 -18.93
N LYS A 43 12.16 11.57 -18.92
CA LYS A 43 11.26 11.93 -20.04
C LYS A 43 10.87 13.41 -20.05
N LEU A 44 11.21 14.16 -19.02
CA LEU A 44 10.85 15.56 -18.82
C LEU A 44 12.05 16.53 -19.02
N MET A 45 13.20 16.05 -19.47
CA MET A 45 14.42 16.86 -19.64
C MET A 45 14.29 18.02 -20.64
N ALA A 46 13.28 18.03 -21.50
CA ALA A 46 12.98 19.16 -22.39
C ALA A 46 12.33 20.35 -21.66
N LEU A 47 11.88 20.16 -20.40
CA LEU A 47 11.35 21.27 -19.60
C LEU A 47 12.50 22.12 -19.07
N PRO A 48 12.31 23.45 -19.02
CA PRO A 48 13.30 24.35 -18.41
C PRO A 48 13.46 24.03 -16.92
N ASP A 49 14.64 24.30 -16.38
CA ASP A 49 14.90 24.16 -14.95
C ASP A 49 13.85 24.89 -14.12
N GLY A 50 13.39 24.24 -13.08
CA GLY A 50 12.36 24.74 -12.19
C GLY A 50 12.46 24.14 -10.80
N LYS A 51 11.71 24.73 -9.86
CA LYS A 51 11.71 24.26 -8.46
C LYS A 51 10.87 22.99 -8.25
N ALA A 52 9.84 22.82 -9.08
CA ALA A 52 8.95 21.66 -9.01
C ALA A 52 8.31 21.37 -10.38
N TYR A 53 7.80 20.15 -10.55
CA TYR A 53 6.91 19.80 -11.65
C TYR A 53 5.46 20.06 -11.23
N LEU A 54 4.71 20.72 -12.10
CA LEU A 54 3.28 20.98 -11.95
C LEU A 54 2.54 20.21 -13.05
N VAL A 55 1.60 19.37 -12.66
CA VAL A 55 0.73 18.66 -13.58
C VAL A 55 -0.63 19.33 -13.58
N THR A 56 -1.13 19.74 -14.74
CA THR A 56 -2.44 20.35 -14.89
C THR A 56 -3.34 19.52 -15.79
N ASN A 57 -4.63 19.46 -15.44
CA ASN A 57 -5.66 18.87 -16.29
C ASN A 57 -6.07 19.81 -17.42
N GLN A 58 -7.03 19.41 -18.27
CA GLN A 58 -7.57 20.22 -19.37
C GLN A 58 -8.27 21.51 -18.90
N GLN A 59 -8.77 21.54 -17.67
CA GLN A 59 -9.43 22.69 -17.06
C GLN A 59 -8.42 23.70 -16.50
N GLY A 60 -7.13 23.33 -16.44
CA GLY A 60 -6.06 24.14 -15.87
C GLY A 60 -5.87 23.94 -14.35
N ASP A 61 -6.60 23.02 -13.73
CA ASP A 61 -6.43 22.68 -12.31
C ASP A 61 -5.12 21.94 -12.10
N VAL A 62 -4.38 22.31 -11.05
CA VAL A 62 -3.15 21.63 -10.66
C VAL A 62 -3.51 20.34 -9.92
N LEU A 63 -3.04 19.22 -10.44
CA LEU A 63 -3.31 17.90 -9.85
C LEU A 63 -2.34 17.60 -8.69
N PRO A 64 -2.82 16.91 -7.63
CA PRO A 64 -1.93 16.39 -6.60
C PRO A 64 -0.82 15.54 -7.21
N SER A 65 0.41 15.91 -6.90
CA SER A 65 1.60 15.26 -7.46
C SER A 65 2.71 15.15 -6.41
N GLN A 66 3.62 14.21 -6.65
CA GLN A 66 4.76 13.91 -5.80
C GLN A 66 5.95 13.54 -6.66
N LEU A 67 7.11 14.09 -6.38
CA LEU A 67 8.37 13.65 -6.97
C LEU A 67 9.05 12.70 -5.99
N THR A 68 9.30 11.47 -6.41
CA THR A 68 9.98 10.46 -5.59
C THR A 68 11.50 10.65 -5.61
N ARG A 69 12.21 10.07 -4.64
CA ARG A 69 13.68 10.15 -4.53
C ARG A 69 14.40 9.54 -5.73
N ASP A 70 13.81 8.51 -6.34
CA ASP A 70 14.33 7.84 -7.54
C ASP A 70 13.93 8.54 -8.85
N GLY A 71 13.33 9.74 -8.76
CA GLY A 71 13.04 10.58 -9.91
C GLY A 71 11.82 10.16 -10.72
N ILE A 72 10.78 9.67 -10.06
CA ILE A 72 9.47 9.42 -10.66
C ILE A 72 8.51 10.54 -10.26
N LEU A 73 7.93 11.24 -11.23
CA LEU A 73 6.80 12.13 -11.00
C LEU A 73 5.52 11.31 -10.93
N LEU A 74 4.90 11.33 -9.77
CA LEU A 74 3.60 10.70 -9.50
C LEU A 74 2.52 11.76 -9.54
N PHE A 75 1.35 11.45 -10.12
CA PHE A 75 0.14 12.26 -9.96
C PHE A 75 -1.12 11.41 -10.11
N GLN A 76 -2.20 11.82 -9.45
CA GLN A 76 -3.44 11.05 -9.42
C GLN A 76 -4.41 11.58 -10.47
N VAL A 77 -5.01 10.67 -11.25
CA VAL A 77 -6.05 10.98 -12.24
C VAL A 77 -7.32 10.19 -11.96
N SER A 78 -8.47 10.85 -12.22
CA SER A 78 -9.77 10.17 -12.35
C SER A 78 -10.09 10.12 -13.84
N ILE A 79 -10.33 8.91 -14.36
CA ILE A 79 -10.52 8.70 -15.78
C ILE A 79 -11.63 7.66 -16.01
N LYS A 80 -12.57 7.96 -16.90
CA LYS A 80 -13.71 7.10 -17.20
C LYS A 80 -13.28 5.88 -18.03
N ALA A 81 -14.16 4.88 -18.07
CA ALA A 81 -14.01 3.73 -18.97
C ALA A 81 -13.79 4.17 -20.42
N LYS A 82 -12.75 3.65 -21.08
CA LYS A 82 -12.40 3.95 -22.48
C LYS A 82 -12.12 5.42 -22.78
N GLU A 83 -11.95 6.26 -21.76
CA GLU A 83 -11.67 7.69 -21.93
C GLU A 83 -10.18 7.94 -22.18
N THR A 84 -9.90 9.04 -22.89
CA THR A 84 -8.57 9.63 -23.01
C THR A 84 -8.63 11.06 -22.49
N ILE A 85 -7.79 11.39 -21.52
CA ILE A 85 -7.65 12.74 -20.95
C ILE A 85 -6.31 13.33 -21.37
N LEU A 86 -6.25 14.67 -21.37
CA LEU A 86 -5.00 15.41 -21.60
C LEU A 86 -4.53 16.06 -20.31
N CYS A 87 -3.22 15.99 -20.08
CA CYS A 87 -2.54 16.72 -19.02
C CYS A 87 -1.36 17.50 -19.58
N SER A 88 -0.98 18.56 -18.91
CA SER A 88 0.23 19.33 -19.22
C SER A 88 1.16 19.33 -18.03
N ILE A 89 2.45 19.06 -18.26
CA ILE A 89 3.50 19.08 -17.24
C ILE A 89 4.39 20.29 -17.50
N LYS A 90 4.57 21.12 -16.48
CA LYS A 90 5.41 22.34 -16.53
C LYS A 90 6.29 22.40 -15.30
N THR A 91 7.38 23.15 -15.37
CA THR A 91 8.15 23.52 -14.18
C THR A 91 7.64 24.84 -13.61
N GLY A 92 7.60 24.95 -12.27
CA GLY A 92 7.06 26.12 -11.59
C GLY A 92 7.44 26.20 -10.12
N ALA A 93 6.75 27.07 -9.38
CA ALA A 93 6.85 27.11 -7.93
C ALA A 93 6.21 25.85 -7.33
N PRO A 94 6.76 25.28 -6.24
CA PRO A 94 6.13 24.16 -5.55
C PRO A 94 4.71 24.50 -5.11
N VAL A 95 3.81 23.51 -5.23
CA VAL A 95 2.45 23.57 -4.69
C VAL A 95 2.35 22.47 -3.62
N GLU A 96 1.90 22.84 -2.44
CA GLU A 96 1.66 21.88 -1.36
C GLU A 96 0.26 21.30 -1.50
N PHE A 97 0.18 19.99 -1.34
CA PHE A 97 -1.08 19.25 -1.33
C PHE A 97 -1.29 18.60 0.04
N PRO A 98 -2.52 18.57 0.56
CA PRO A 98 -2.82 17.81 1.75
C PRO A 98 -2.37 16.35 1.60
N ALA A 99 -1.63 15.85 2.58
CA ALA A 99 -1.19 14.46 2.58
C ALA A 99 -2.40 13.52 2.68
N LYS A 100 -2.44 12.54 1.79
CA LYS A 100 -3.40 11.43 1.79
C LYS A 100 -2.75 10.09 2.15
N THR A 101 -1.43 10.07 2.29
CA THR A 101 -0.67 8.92 2.76
C THR A 101 0.31 9.35 3.83
N TYR A 102 0.61 8.45 4.74
CA TYR A 102 1.53 8.70 5.83
C TYR A 102 2.12 7.41 6.36
N GLY A 103 3.33 7.47 6.90
CA GLY A 103 3.94 6.36 7.60
C GLY A 103 5.09 6.84 8.48
N ARG A 104 5.27 6.19 9.63
CA ARG A 104 6.42 6.46 10.48
C ARG A 104 6.78 5.30 11.41
N PHE A 105 8.00 5.36 11.90
CA PHE A 105 8.50 4.53 12.99
C PHE A 105 8.00 5.07 14.34
N ILE A 106 7.42 4.18 15.16
CA ILE A 106 6.71 4.50 16.40
C ILE A 106 7.56 4.06 17.60
N VAL A 107 8.56 4.85 17.94
CA VAL A 107 9.47 4.56 19.08
C VAL A 107 8.71 4.45 20.39
N GLU A 108 7.70 5.29 20.57
CA GLU A 108 6.88 5.37 21.78
C GLU A 108 5.99 4.15 22.04
N ARG A 109 5.85 3.24 21.03
CA ARG A 109 5.09 2.00 21.15
C ARG A 109 5.90 0.84 20.58
N TYR A 110 6.83 0.31 21.37
CA TYR A 110 7.64 -0.89 21.08
C TYR A 110 8.34 -0.93 19.71
N ASP A 111 8.72 0.25 19.19
CA ASP A 111 9.40 0.41 17.90
C ASP A 111 8.58 -0.10 16.70
N ASP A 112 7.25 0.02 16.75
CA ASP A 112 6.38 -0.36 15.63
C ASP A 112 6.65 0.50 14.38
N PHE A 113 6.24 0.01 13.22
CA PHE A 113 6.09 0.83 12.02
C PHE A 113 4.61 0.84 11.61
N ALA A 114 4.00 2.03 11.56
CA ALA A 114 2.62 2.20 11.14
C ALA A 114 2.54 3.05 9.87
N TRP A 115 1.63 2.70 8.97
CA TRP A 115 1.37 3.44 7.74
C TRP A 115 -0.09 3.40 7.36
N GLU A 116 -0.51 4.42 6.64
CA GLU A 116 -1.90 4.61 6.26
C GLU A 116 -2.07 5.42 4.98
N ASN A 117 -3.26 5.36 4.44
CA ASN A 117 -3.76 6.34 3.49
C ASN A 117 -5.17 6.82 3.90
N ASP A 118 -5.84 7.53 2.99
CA ASP A 118 -7.22 8.01 3.19
C ASP A 118 -8.29 6.88 3.17
N ARG A 119 -7.90 5.60 3.18
CA ARG A 119 -8.81 4.43 3.16
C ARG A 119 -8.51 3.41 4.24
N VAL A 120 -7.26 3.06 4.44
CA VAL A 120 -6.80 1.95 5.28
C VAL A 120 -5.60 2.35 6.12
N ALA A 121 -5.37 1.62 7.22
CA ALA A 121 -4.16 1.73 8.01
C ALA A 121 -3.64 0.35 8.42
N PHE A 122 -2.33 0.28 8.61
CA PHE A 122 -1.58 -0.94 8.90
C PHE A 122 -0.52 -0.68 9.95
N ARG A 123 -0.07 -1.78 10.57
CA ARG A 123 1.05 -1.79 11.49
C ARG A 123 1.88 -3.05 11.32
N ILE A 124 3.18 -2.93 11.57
CA ILE A 124 4.07 -4.07 11.83
C ILE A 124 4.76 -3.81 13.16
N TYR A 125 4.78 -4.84 14.01
CA TYR A 125 5.34 -4.75 15.34
C TYR A 125 6.86 -4.66 15.32
N GLY A 126 7.39 -3.77 16.15
CA GLY A 126 8.80 -3.49 16.27
C GLY A 126 9.57 -4.47 17.15
N PRO A 127 10.91 -4.40 17.15
CA PRO A 127 11.78 -5.32 17.88
C PRO A 127 11.63 -5.19 19.41
N ALA A 128 11.27 -4.04 19.93
CA ALA A 128 11.07 -3.83 21.37
C ALA A 128 9.85 -4.57 21.93
N LEU A 129 8.93 -5.08 21.09
CA LEU A 129 7.83 -5.91 21.52
C LEU A 129 8.28 -7.34 21.90
N ILE A 130 9.34 -7.87 21.30
CA ILE A 130 9.76 -9.28 21.49
C ILE A 130 9.92 -9.68 22.95
N PRO A 131 10.63 -8.94 23.83
CA PRO A 131 10.76 -9.31 25.23
C PRO A 131 9.45 -9.19 26.01
N VAL A 132 8.47 -8.42 25.51
CA VAL A 132 7.19 -8.16 26.19
C VAL A 132 6.15 -9.21 25.84
N ASP A 133 6.00 -9.53 24.53
CA ASP A 133 4.90 -10.39 24.03
C ASP A 133 5.38 -11.51 23.09
N GLY A 134 6.67 -11.62 22.86
CA GLY A 134 7.25 -12.54 21.87
C GLY A 134 7.25 -11.98 20.46
N PRO A 135 7.89 -12.68 19.50
CA PRO A 135 7.99 -12.24 18.13
C PRO A 135 6.63 -12.29 17.42
N SER A 136 6.34 -11.25 16.64
CA SER A 136 5.13 -11.11 15.81
C SER A 136 5.49 -10.35 14.52
N ASN A 137 5.57 -11.06 13.41
CA ASN A 137 6.06 -10.58 12.11
C ASN A 137 4.95 -10.43 11.05
N GLY A 138 3.71 -10.72 11.44
CA GLY A 138 2.54 -10.58 10.56
C GLY A 138 2.12 -9.12 10.38
N LEU A 139 1.36 -8.85 9.31
CA LEU A 139 0.72 -7.56 9.11
C LEU A 139 -0.48 -7.41 10.04
N ASP A 140 -0.55 -6.27 10.68
CA ASP A 140 -1.67 -5.84 11.49
C ASP A 140 -2.54 -4.82 10.74
N LEU A 141 -3.84 -4.79 11.05
CA LEU A 141 -4.83 -3.91 10.43
C LEU A 141 -5.43 -2.97 11.46
N TRP A 142 -5.46 -1.69 11.13
CA TRP A 142 -6.25 -0.70 11.85
C TRP A 142 -7.46 -0.32 11.01
N TYR A 143 -8.65 -0.69 11.46
CA TYR A 143 -9.89 -0.47 10.72
C TYR A 143 -10.29 0.99 10.74
N LYS A 144 -10.23 1.65 9.57
CA LYS A 144 -10.59 3.05 9.38
C LYS A 144 -12.01 3.19 8.81
N ARG A 145 -12.74 4.20 9.29
CA ARG A 145 -13.99 4.69 8.67
C ARG A 145 -13.98 6.21 8.51
N THR A 146 -12.80 6.73 8.24
CA THR A 146 -12.53 8.14 7.96
C THR A 146 -11.48 8.27 6.88
N SER A 147 -11.53 9.34 6.09
CA SER A 147 -10.47 9.70 5.14
C SER A 147 -9.32 10.48 5.78
N ASN A 148 -9.44 10.87 7.04
CA ASN A 148 -8.38 11.56 7.76
C ASN A 148 -7.22 10.59 8.06
N LEU A 149 -6.01 11.13 8.12
CA LEU A 149 -4.86 10.41 8.65
C LEU A 149 -4.98 10.33 10.18
N ILE A 150 -4.85 9.12 10.74
CA ILE A 150 -5.19 8.85 12.15
C ILE A 150 -4.03 8.30 12.98
N VAL A 151 -2.95 7.83 12.36
CA VAL A 151 -1.85 7.15 13.05
C VAL A 151 -1.30 7.98 14.21
N ASP A 152 -0.89 9.22 13.95
CA ASP A 152 -0.33 10.08 15.01
C ASP A 152 -1.35 10.42 16.09
N LYS A 153 -2.59 10.70 15.68
CA LYS A 153 -3.66 11.04 16.61
C LYS A 153 -3.99 9.88 17.52
N TRP A 154 -4.15 8.68 16.97
CA TRP A 154 -4.54 7.52 17.75
C TRP A 154 -3.45 7.11 18.75
N TYR A 155 -2.18 7.07 18.34
CA TYR A 155 -1.09 6.81 19.27
C TYR A 155 -0.97 7.88 20.37
N LYS A 156 -1.07 9.16 19.99
CA LYS A 156 -1.03 10.27 20.96
C LYS A 156 -2.14 10.17 22.00
N ASP A 157 -3.37 9.94 21.53
CA ASP A 157 -4.56 9.88 22.39
C ASP A 157 -4.49 8.68 23.34
N ASP A 158 -4.04 7.51 22.86
CA ASP A 158 -3.89 6.29 23.66
C ASP A 158 -2.78 6.42 24.74
N LEU A 159 -1.60 6.89 24.34
CA LEU A 159 -0.48 7.14 25.25
C LEU A 159 -0.84 8.16 26.32
N ALA A 160 -1.58 9.19 25.96
CA ALA A 160 -2.10 10.18 26.91
C ALA A 160 -3.30 9.68 27.74
N ARG A 161 -3.79 8.46 27.49
CA ARG A 161 -4.98 7.85 28.11
C ARG A 161 -6.25 8.69 27.93
N VAL A 162 -6.34 9.46 26.85
CA VAL A 162 -7.53 10.25 26.48
C VAL A 162 -8.55 9.36 25.78
N ARG A 163 -8.08 8.52 24.83
CA ARG A 163 -8.91 7.58 24.07
C ARG A 163 -8.08 6.36 23.72
N SER A 164 -8.59 5.18 23.95
CA SER A 164 -7.97 3.97 23.43
C SER A 164 -8.27 3.79 21.94
N TYR A 165 -7.26 3.48 21.14
CA TYR A 165 -7.45 3.10 19.75
C TYR A 165 -8.08 1.70 19.58
N HIS A 166 -8.21 0.92 20.63
CA HIS A 166 -8.98 -0.33 20.65
C HIS A 166 -10.50 -0.12 20.77
N THR A 167 -10.94 1.14 20.89
CA THR A 167 -12.37 1.49 20.96
C THR A 167 -12.74 2.41 19.79
N ASP A 168 -13.81 2.09 19.08
CA ASP A 168 -14.29 2.91 17.97
C ASP A 168 -14.86 4.25 18.48
N ASN A 169 -14.11 5.29 18.28
CA ASN A 169 -14.47 6.67 18.63
C ASN A 169 -15.03 7.48 17.44
N GLY A 170 -15.58 6.81 16.43
CA GLY A 170 -16.18 7.43 15.24
C GLY A 170 -15.25 7.42 14.01
N GLU A 171 -13.99 7.06 14.17
CA GLU A 171 -12.99 7.02 13.08
C GLU A 171 -12.51 5.59 12.76
N GLY A 172 -12.88 4.61 13.59
CA GLY A 172 -12.47 3.21 13.50
C GLY A 172 -11.75 2.72 14.75
N LEU A 173 -11.05 1.59 14.68
CA LEU A 173 -10.36 0.97 15.81
C LEU A 173 -9.31 -0.04 15.37
N ASP A 174 -8.39 -0.38 16.29
CA ASP A 174 -7.49 -1.53 16.24
C ASP A 174 -8.13 -2.72 16.98
N ASP A 175 -8.60 -3.73 16.22
CA ASP A 175 -9.18 -4.97 16.79
C ASP A 175 -8.73 -6.23 16.01
N TYR A 176 -7.67 -6.11 15.19
CA TYR A 176 -7.09 -7.24 14.46
C TYR A 176 -6.01 -7.93 15.28
N LYS A 177 -6.18 -9.21 15.58
CA LYS A 177 -5.20 -9.98 16.36
C LYS A 177 -4.23 -10.73 15.45
N VAL A 178 -2.97 -10.38 15.52
CA VAL A 178 -1.91 -10.99 14.70
C VAL A 178 -1.27 -12.20 15.37
N GLY A 179 -0.72 -12.05 16.57
CA GLY A 179 0.02 -13.12 17.24
C GLY A 179 1.23 -13.60 16.44
N ARG A 180 1.64 -14.86 16.66
CA ARG A 180 2.74 -15.49 15.90
C ARG A 180 2.24 -16.10 14.59
N THR A 181 1.69 -15.25 13.71
CA THR A 181 1.09 -15.64 12.43
C THR A 181 1.56 -14.70 11.30
N LEU A 182 1.07 -14.93 10.07
CA LEU A 182 1.27 -14.02 8.95
C LEU A 182 0.33 -12.80 8.99
N GLY A 183 -0.62 -12.77 9.93
CA GLY A 183 -1.58 -11.68 10.06
C GLY A 183 -2.42 -11.49 8.81
N ALA A 184 -2.41 -10.28 8.27
CA ALA A 184 -3.20 -9.88 7.11
C ALA A 184 -2.37 -9.90 5.80
N GLY A 185 -1.56 -10.92 5.58
CA GLY A 185 -0.88 -11.09 4.29
C GLY A 185 0.64 -10.94 4.31
N ALA A 186 1.32 -11.10 5.44
CA ALA A 186 2.78 -11.22 5.42
C ALA A 186 3.21 -12.50 4.67
N MET A 187 4.44 -12.49 4.14
CA MET A 187 5.02 -13.64 3.43
C MET A 187 6.12 -14.31 4.25
N ALA A 188 6.19 -15.63 4.15
CA ALA A 188 7.26 -16.44 4.73
C ALA A 188 7.67 -17.59 3.80
N PRO A 189 8.87 -18.18 3.95
CA PRO A 189 9.20 -19.46 3.35
C PRO A 189 8.22 -20.55 3.78
N PHE A 190 7.78 -21.35 2.81
CA PHE A 190 6.86 -22.46 3.01
C PHE A 190 7.46 -23.73 2.42
N VAL A 191 8.22 -24.45 3.23
CA VAL A 191 9.02 -25.59 2.79
C VAL A 191 8.63 -26.84 3.58
N LYS A 192 8.44 -27.96 2.90
CA LYS A 192 8.02 -29.22 3.50
C LYS A 192 6.76 -29.08 4.38
N ASP A 193 5.76 -28.36 3.87
CA ASP A 193 4.50 -28.10 4.57
C ASP A 193 4.66 -27.35 5.91
N SER A 194 5.71 -26.54 6.04
CA SER A 194 6.01 -25.75 7.24
C SER A 194 6.25 -24.29 6.89
N LEU A 195 5.66 -23.38 7.67
CA LEU A 195 5.93 -21.96 7.61
C LEU A 195 7.14 -21.62 8.49
N TYR A 196 8.12 -20.91 7.91
CA TYR A 196 9.29 -20.43 8.63
C TYR A 196 9.12 -18.95 8.92
N LEU A 197 8.57 -18.60 10.08
CA LEU A 197 8.33 -17.22 10.49
C LEU A 197 9.60 -16.60 11.06
N ASN A 198 10.06 -15.49 10.49
CA ASN A 198 11.13 -14.70 11.08
C ASN A 198 10.63 -13.94 12.33
N ASP A 199 11.54 -13.31 13.05
CA ASP A 199 11.21 -12.39 14.14
C ASP A 199 10.79 -11.01 13.59
N ASN A 200 10.51 -10.05 14.46
CA ASN A 200 10.20 -8.67 14.08
C ASN A 200 11.37 -8.06 13.31
N PHE A 201 11.11 -7.04 12.52
CA PHE A 201 12.16 -6.34 11.77
C PHE A 201 13.24 -5.76 12.71
N VAL A 202 14.43 -5.51 12.18
CA VAL A 202 15.57 -4.96 12.95
C VAL A 202 15.94 -3.55 12.53
N THR A 203 15.67 -3.18 11.28
CA THR A 203 15.88 -1.82 10.79
C THR A 203 14.74 -1.38 9.87
N GLN A 204 14.51 -0.09 9.83
CA GLN A 204 13.54 0.53 8.95
C GLN A 204 14.18 1.70 8.20
N GLU A 205 13.67 1.98 7.02
CA GLU A 205 14.03 3.14 6.21
C GLU A 205 12.77 3.72 5.58
N LEU A 206 12.44 4.97 5.92
CA LEU A 206 11.36 5.71 5.27
C LEU A 206 11.90 6.30 3.97
N ILE A 207 11.44 5.79 2.82
CA ILE A 207 11.90 6.18 1.50
C ILE A 207 11.08 7.36 0.99
N GLU A 208 9.74 7.26 1.02
CA GLU A 208 8.80 8.31 0.61
C GLU A 208 7.72 8.49 1.66
N ASN A 209 7.24 9.73 1.87
CA ASN A 209 6.17 10.01 2.83
C ASN A 209 5.21 11.09 2.33
N GLY A 210 4.25 10.70 1.52
CA GLY A 210 3.19 11.54 1.00
C GLY A 210 3.61 12.53 -0.08
N PRO A 211 2.70 13.35 -0.63
CA PRO A 211 1.28 13.43 -0.28
C PRO A 211 0.39 12.31 -0.85
N ILE A 212 0.82 11.57 -1.88
CA ILE A 212 0.00 10.57 -2.56
C ILE A 212 0.58 9.15 -2.56
N ARG A 213 1.84 8.98 -2.14
CA ARG A 213 2.49 7.68 -1.92
C ARG A 213 3.38 7.75 -0.70
N THR A 214 3.31 6.73 0.15
CA THR A 214 4.28 6.45 1.21
C THR A 214 4.95 5.12 0.93
N THR A 215 6.29 5.10 1.00
CA THR A 215 7.11 3.91 0.75
C THR A 215 8.16 3.79 1.84
N PHE A 216 8.35 2.59 2.37
CA PHE A 216 9.37 2.29 3.36
C PHE A 216 9.92 0.88 3.19
N LYS A 217 11.11 0.64 3.73
CA LYS A 217 11.77 -0.66 3.74
C LYS A 217 11.98 -1.14 5.16
N LEU A 218 11.71 -2.43 5.39
CA LEU A 218 12.03 -3.14 6.62
C LEU A 218 13.06 -4.23 6.31
N THR A 219 14.09 -4.35 7.18
CA THR A 219 15.10 -5.41 7.09
C THR A 219 14.99 -6.27 8.33
N TYR A 220 15.13 -7.57 8.15
CA TYR A 220 15.00 -8.58 9.19
C TYR A 220 16.35 -9.22 9.51
N LYS A 221 16.43 -9.95 10.63
CA LYS A 221 17.55 -10.84 10.88
C LYS A 221 17.63 -11.91 9.79
N ASN A 222 18.85 -12.40 9.54
CA ASN A 222 19.00 -13.58 8.71
C ASN A 222 18.20 -14.74 9.32
N MET A 223 17.54 -15.49 8.46
CA MET A 223 16.77 -16.66 8.86
C MET A 223 17.38 -17.92 8.28
N THR A 224 17.16 -19.04 8.96
CA THR A 224 17.62 -20.36 8.51
C THR A 224 16.42 -21.23 8.16
N VAL A 225 16.41 -21.74 6.93
CA VAL A 225 15.39 -22.66 6.41
C VAL A 225 16.09 -23.89 5.85
N GLU A 226 15.79 -25.06 6.39
CA GLU A 226 16.41 -26.34 5.98
C GLU A 226 17.95 -26.28 5.88
N GLY A 227 18.58 -25.64 6.88
CA GLY A 227 20.05 -25.51 6.96
C GLY A 227 20.66 -24.43 6.08
N LYS A 228 19.89 -23.73 5.26
CA LYS A 228 20.33 -22.58 4.46
C LYS A 228 19.99 -21.27 5.16
N THR A 229 20.99 -20.40 5.33
CA THR A 229 20.82 -19.09 5.96
C THR A 229 20.88 -17.99 4.91
N PHE A 230 19.89 -17.07 4.95
CA PHE A 230 19.77 -15.97 4.01
C PHE A 230 19.11 -14.74 4.66
N SER A 231 19.29 -13.58 4.04
CA SER A 231 18.70 -12.32 4.46
C SER A 231 17.23 -12.19 4.01
N GLU A 232 16.49 -11.38 4.74
CA GLU A 232 15.10 -11.01 4.40
C GLU A 232 14.94 -9.49 4.45
N SER A 233 14.26 -8.91 3.48
CA SER A 233 13.76 -7.54 3.54
C SER A 233 12.46 -7.37 2.77
N ARG A 234 11.68 -6.37 3.15
CA ARG A 234 10.39 -6.03 2.54
C ARG A 234 10.33 -4.54 2.24
N ILE A 235 9.83 -4.18 1.05
CA ILE A 235 9.47 -2.81 0.72
C ILE A 235 7.95 -2.75 0.67
N PHE A 236 7.39 -1.78 1.39
CA PHE A 236 5.96 -1.49 1.40
C PHE A 236 5.72 -0.15 0.70
N SER A 237 4.65 -0.08 -0.08
CA SER A 237 4.17 1.18 -0.66
C SER A 237 2.65 1.24 -0.55
N ILE A 238 2.13 2.40 -0.15
CA ILE A 238 0.70 2.65 -0.12
C ILE A 238 0.38 3.91 -0.90
N ASP A 239 -0.63 3.83 -1.78
CA ASP A 239 -1.09 4.92 -2.63
C ASP A 239 -2.39 5.51 -2.12
N ALA A 240 -2.58 6.80 -2.32
CA ALA A 240 -3.83 7.49 -2.00
C ALA A 240 -5.02 6.83 -2.71
N GLY A 241 -6.11 6.57 -1.98
CA GLY A 241 -7.35 5.97 -2.50
C GLY A 241 -7.33 4.43 -2.62
N SER A 242 -6.19 3.76 -2.43
CA SER A 242 -6.07 2.31 -2.50
C SER A 242 -6.54 1.62 -1.21
N GLN A 243 -7.20 0.47 -1.32
CA GLN A 243 -7.46 -0.42 -0.18
C GLN A 243 -6.29 -1.37 0.11
N LEU A 244 -5.30 -1.40 -0.78
CA LEU A 244 -4.19 -2.35 -0.71
C LEU A 244 -2.87 -1.63 -0.56
N THR A 245 -2.00 -2.18 0.28
CA THR A 245 -0.57 -1.88 0.30
C THR A 245 0.17 -2.85 -0.60
N LYS A 246 1.10 -2.34 -1.41
CA LYS A 246 2.03 -3.13 -2.23
C LYS A 246 3.15 -3.63 -1.34
N VAL A 247 3.51 -4.89 -1.49
CA VAL A 247 4.64 -5.51 -0.82
C VAL A 247 5.61 -6.08 -1.86
N ILE A 248 6.88 -5.78 -1.71
CA ILE A 248 7.96 -6.38 -2.49
C ILE A 248 8.83 -7.16 -1.51
N GLN A 249 8.74 -8.49 -1.56
CA GLN A 249 9.45 -9.40 -0.68
C GLN A 249 10.78 -9.84 -1.30
N PHE A 250 11.87 -9.71 -0.54
CA PHE A 250 13.21 -10.11 -0.92
C PHE A 250 13.75 -11.17 0.04
N TYR A 251 14.36 -12.22 -0.54
CA TYR A 251 15.17 -13.21 0.16
C TYR A 251 16.53 -13.32 -0.51
N GLY A 252 17.62 -13.25 0.27
CA GLY A 252 18.99 -13.37 -0.24
C GLY A 252 19.40 -14.83 -0.45
N THR A 253 18.51 -15.66 -1.00
CA THR A 253 18.79 -17.07 -1.31
C THR A 253 19.42 -17.21 -2.69
N ASP A 254 20.26 -18.23 -2.87
CA ASP A 254 20.93 -18.60 -4.12
C ASP A 254 20.15 -19.64 -4.95
N SER A 255 19.07 -20.16 -4.42
CA SER A 255 18.23 -21.21 -5.06
C SER A 255 16.76 -20.89 -4.95
N PRO A 256 15.93 -21.39 -5.89
CA PRO A 256 14.47 -21.27 -5.79
C PRO A 256 13.94 -21.82 -4.47
N MET A 257 12.92 -21.17 -3.93
CA MET A 257 12.31 -21.53 -2.66
C MET A 257 10.81 -21.29 -2.70
N THR A 258 10.02 -22.27 -2.25
CA THR A 258 8.58 -22.06 -2.10
C THR A 258 8.32 -21.09 -0.97
N VAL A 259 7.46 -20.10 -1.22
CA VAL A 259 7.04 -19.07 -0.26
C VAL A 259 5.53 -18.97 -0.25
N ALA A 260 4.97 -18.45 0.84
CA ALA A 260 3.54 -18.22 0.94
C ALA A 260 3.26 -16.89 1.63
N ALA A 261 2.38 -16.07 1.05
CA ALA A 261 1.74 -15.00 1.79
C ALA A 261 0.42 -15.52 2.38
N GLY A 262 0.10 -15.11 3.60
CA GLY A 262 -1.02 -15.71 4.31
C GLY A 262 -1.88 -14.75 5.09
N ILE A 263 -3.17 -15.02 5.09
CA ILE A 263 -4.16 -14.38 5.95
C ILE A 263 -4.48 -15.35 7.08
N ILE A 264 -4.43 -14.89 8.34
CA ILE A 264 -4.84 -15.72 9.47
C ILE A 264 -6.31 -16.07 9.32
N LYS A 265 -6.62 -17.36 9.52
CA LYS A 265 -7.98 -17.91 9.47
C LYS A 265 -8.49 -18.12 10.89
N ARG A 266 -9.60 -17.49 11.24
CA ARG A 266 -10.12 -17.44 12.62
C ARG A 266 -10.99 -18.64 12.98
N ALA A 267 -11.67 -19.23 11.99
CA ALA A 267 -12.49 -20.42 12.18
C ALA A 267 -12.15 -21.49 11.16
N GLU A 268 -12.22 -22.76 11.56
CA GLU A 268 -11.85 -23.90 10.68
C GLU A 268 -12.81 -24.06 9.50
N GLN A 269 -14.10 -23.74 9.70
CA GLN A 269 -15.14 -23.86 8.68
C GLN A 269 -15.23 -22.68 7.71
N ASP A 270 -14.45 -21.62 7.95
CA ASP A 270 -14.49 -20.46 7.09
C ASP A 270 -13.90 -20.77 5.72
N ASP A 271 -14.61 -20.35 4.69
CA ASP A 271 -14.14 -20.48 3.33
C ASP A 271 -13.36 -19.23 2.90
N ALA A 272 -12.25 -19.47 2.20
CA ALA A 272 -11.57 -18.42 1.47
C ALA A 272 -11.98 -18.48 0.00
N PHE A 273 -12.14 -17.31 -0.60
CA PHE A 273 -12.41 -17.18 -2.02
C PHE A 273 -11.09 -16.94 -2.75
N SER A 274 -10.83 -17.71 -3.80
CA SER A 274 -9.75 -17.43 -4.73
C SER A 274 -10.32 -17.24 -6.14
N ALA A 275 -9.72 -16.34 -6.90
CA ALA A 275 -10.07 -16.11 -8.29
C ALA A 275 -8.79 -15.87 -9.10
N LEU A 276 -8.87 -16.22 -10.38
CA LEU A 276 -7.81 -15.99 -11.35
C LEU A 276 -8.42 -15.21 -12.52
N THR A 277 -7.71 -14.18 -12.97
CA THR A 277 -8.09 -13.48 -14.19
C THR A 277 -7.65 -14.27 -15.42
N ASP A 278 -8.15 -13.89 -16.60
CA ASP A 278 -7.76 -14.53 -17.88
C ASP A 278 -6.26 -14.37 -18.19
N LYS A 279 -5.62 -13.32 -17.65
CA LYS A 279 -4.18 -13.06 -17.83
C LYS A 279 -3.31 -13.61 -16.70
N GLY A 280 -3.93 -14.26 -15.71
CA GLY A 280 -3.22 -15.01 -14.68
C GLY A 280 -2.97 -14.26 -13.36
N THR A 281 -3.49 -13.05 -13.17
CA THR A 281 -3.46 -12.39 -11.86
C THR A 281 -4.38 -13.12 -10.89
N ALA A 282 -3.83 -13.53 -9.74
CA ALA A 282 -4.59 -14.23 -8.72
C ALA A 282 -5.04 -13.29 -7.60
N SER A 283 -6.25 -13.50 -7.09
CA SER A 283 -6.77 -12.87 -5.88
C SER A 283 -7.18 -13.91 -4.85
N VAL A 284 -6.97 -13.59 -3.58
CA VAL A 284 -7.41 -14.39 -2.44
C VAL A 284 -8.14 -13.47 -1.48
N VAL A 285 -9.31 -13.89 -1.00
CA VAL A 285 -10.13 -13.15 -0.03
C VAL A 285 -10.55 -14.09 1.10
N TYR A 286 -10.41 -13.59 2.31
CA TYR A 286 -10.95 -14.24 3.50
C TYR A 286 -11.93 -13.28 4.19
N GLU A 287 -13.17 -13.76 4.46
CA GLU A 287 -14.15 -13.05 5.28
C GLU A 287 -13.91 -13.41 6.74
N GLU A 288 -13.55 -12.43 7.57
CA GLU A 288 -13.42 -12.61 9.01
C GLU A 288 -14.79 -12.98 9.60
N PRO A 289 -14.83 -13.86 10.63
CA PRO A 289 -16.06 -14.07 11.39
C PRO A 289 -16.61 -12.76 11.92
N VAL A 290 -17.94 -12.61 11.92
CA VAL A 290 -18.60 -11.41 12.43
C VAL A 290 -18.21 -11.16 13.87
N ASN A 291 -17.67 -9.99 14.15
CA ASN A 291 -17.27 -9.54 15.47
C ASN A 291 -18.26 -8.46 15.98
N ALA A 292 -18.63 -8.51 17.26
CA ALA A 292 -19.57 -7.55 17.84
C ALA A 292 -19.09 -6.09 17.75
N ASN A 293 -17.77 -5.86 17.82
CA ASN A 293 -17.17 -4.53 17.76
C ASN A 293 -16.99 -4.03 16.33
N THR A 294 -16.45 -4.90 15.46
CA THR A 294 -16.06 -4.51 14.10
C THR A 294 -17.12 -4.82 13.05
N GLY A 295 -18.01 -5.80 13.30
CA GLY A 295 -18.90 -6.33 12.26
C GLY A 295 -18.12 -7.19 11.28
N LYS A 296 -18.32 -6.99 9.97
CA LYS A 296 -17.69 -7.76 8.90
C LYS A 296 -16.47 -7.07 8.33
N VAL A 297 -15.37 -7.81 8.31
CA VAL A 297 -14.10 -7.40 7.69
C VAL A 297 -13.70 -8.44 6.65
N TYR A 298 -13.15 -7.99 5.55
CA TYR A 298 -12.70 -8.81 4.43
C TYR A 298 -11.22 -8.52 4.19
N VAL A 299 -10.37 -9.51 4.36
CA VAL A 299 -8.92 -9.37 4.09
C VAL A 299 -8.62 -9.98 2.73
N GLY A 300 -7.82 -9.31 1.92
CA GLY A 300 -7.53 -9.76 0.57
C GLY A 300 -6.10 -9.58 0.12
N MET A 301 -5.66 -10.44 -0.79
CA MET A 301 -4.36 -10.38 -1.43
C MET A 301 -4.50 -10.47 -2.95
N ILE A 302 -3.59 -9.80 -3.69
CA ILE A 302 -3.47 -9.86 -5.16
C ILE A 302 -2.03 -10.24 -5.52
N PHE A 303 -1.89 -11.20 -6.41
CA PHE A 303 -0.61 -11.68 -6.94
C PHE A 303 -0.57 -11.48 -8.46
N PRO A 304 0.10 -10.44 -8.95
CA PRO A 304 0.12 -10.10 -10.39
C PRO A 304 0.73 -11.18 -11.29
N LYS A 305 1.61 -12.01 -10.74
CA LYS A 305 2.24 -13.13 -11.46
C LYS A 305 1.56 -14.47 -11.21
N GLY A 306 0.34 -14.45 -10.61
CA GLY A 306 -0.41 -15.64 -10.25
C GLY A 306 0.12 -16.36 -9.01
N LEU A 307 -0.50 -17.49 -8.73
CA LEU A 307 -0.18 -18.40 -7.63
C LEU A 307 -0.08 -19.83 -8.17
N GLU A 308 0.75 -20.64 -7.54
CA GLU A 308 0.77 -22.08 -7.80
C GLU A 308 -0.47 -22.76 -7.21
N LYS A 309 -0.86 -22.33 -6.01
CA LYS A 309 -2.06 -22.81 -5.32
C LYS A 309 -2.49 -21.88 -4.19
N THR A 310 -3.76 -21.99 -3.81
CA THR A 310 -4.32 -21.44 -2.57
C THR A 310 -4.72 -22.61 -1.68
N ILE A 311 -4.27 -22.60 -0.42
CA ILE A 311 -4.54 -23.68 0.54
C ILE A 311 -4.92 -23.14 1.91
N SER A 312 -5.70 -23.92 2.67
CA SER A 312 -5.78 -23.77 4.12
C SER A 312 -4.67 -24.56 4.78
N HIS A 313 -3.97 -23.96 5.71
CA HIS A 313 -2.81 -24.58 6.38
C HIS A 313 -2.84 -24.30 7.88
N LYS A 314 -2.55 -25.35 8.68
CA LYS A 314 -2.38 -25.23 10.13
C LYS A 314 -0.92 -25.10 10.48
N HIS A 315 -0.59 -24.10 11.25
CA HIS A 315 0.74 -23.84 11.76
C HIS A 315 0.75 -23.93 13.28
N THR A 316 1.52 -24.87 13.81
CA THR A 316 1.61 -25.12 15.25
C THR A 316 2.97 -24.64 15.76
N ILE A 317 2.95 -23.84 16.81
CA ILE A 317 4.14 -23.26 17.45
C ILE A 317 4.09 -23.48 18.97
N ILE A 318 5.25 -23.40 19.58
CA ILE A 318 5.36 -23.21 21.03
C ILE A 318 5.50 -21.70 21.25
N HIS A 319 4.51 -21.11 21.93
CA HIS A 319 4.56 -19.67 22.21
C HIS A 319 5.82 -19.33 23.00
N PRO A 320 6.66 -18.40 22.55
CA PRO A 320 7.99 -18.16 23.11
C PRO A 320 7.99 -17.81 24.60
N LYS A 321 6.96 -17.05 25.04
CA LYS A 321 6.82 -16.55 26.40
C LYS A 321 6.04 -17.53 27.32
N THR A 322 4.84 -17.93 26.89
CA THR A 322 3.96 -18.78 27.73
C THR A 322 4.35 -20.24 27.71
N LYS A 323 5.17 -20.68 26.72
CA LYS A 323 5.54 -22.06 26.45
C LYS A 323 4.36 -23.00 26.11
N ASN A 324 3.18 -22.42 25.90
CA ASN A 324 2.01 -23.17 25.45
C ASN A 324 2.12 -23.54 23.98
N LEU A 325 1.54 -24.68 23.63
CA LEU A 325 1.33 -25.08 22.23
C LEU A 325 0.15 -24.30 21.67
N GLU A 326 0.37 -23.58 20.58
CA GLU A 326 -0.66 -22.81 19.88
C GLU A 326 -0.74 -23.27 18.43
N THR A 327 -1.95 -23.47 17.95
CA THR A 327 -2.21 -23.80 16.54
C THR A 327 -2.99 -22.67 15.90
N HIS A 328 -2.43 -22.14 14.82
CA HIS A 328 -3.04 -21.09 14.01
C HIS A 328 -3.35 -21.63 12.62
N SER A 329 -4.48 -21.24 12.07
CA SER A 329 -4.86 -21.56 10.69
C SER A 329 -4.62 -20.38 9.79
N HIS A 330 -4.25 -20.61 8.53
CA HIS A 330 -4.04 -19.59 7.51
C HIS A 330 -4.72 -19.97 6.21
N VAL A 331 -5.12 -18.97 5.45
CA VAL A 331 -5.30 -19.08 4.00
C VAL A 331 -4.00 -18.64 3.36
N LEU A 332 -3.33 -19.53 2.65
CA LEU A 332 -2.03 -19.28 2.02
C LEU A 332 -2.17 -19.17 0.50
N GLY A 333 -1.63 -18.09 -0.06
CA GLY A 333 -1.28 -17.99 -1.48
C GLY A 333 0.17 -18.42 -1.66
N VAL A 334 0.38 -19.59 -2.30
CA VAL A 334 1.70 -20.23 -2.46
C VAL A 334 2.26 -19.92 -3.83
N THR A 335 3.54 -19.56 -3.87
CA THR A 335 4.31 -19.29 -5.10
C THR A 335 5.78 -19.64 -4.90
N THR A 336 6.56 -19.64 -5.98
CA THR A 336 8.02 -19.83 -5.91
C THR A 336 8.75 -18.49 -5.96
N TYR A 337 9.64 -18.28 -4.99
CA TYR A 337 10.65 -17.23 -5.02
C TYR A 337 11.85 -17.71 -5.82
N TYR A 338 12.30 -16.92 -6.80
CA TYR A 338 13.53 -17.17 -7.56
C TYR A 338 14.64 -16.19 -7.13
N PRO A 339 15.93 -16.62 -7.10
CA PRO A 339 17.04 -15.74 -6.74
C PRO A 339 17.04 -14.44 -7.53
N ASN A 340 17.22 -13.33 -6.84
CA ASN A 340 17.21 -11.97 -7.41
C ASN A 340 15.91 -11.55 -8.12
N GLN A 341 14.82 -12.30 -7.95
CA GLN A 341 13.50 -11.97 -8.47
C GLN A 341 12.52 -11.81 -7.30
N PRO A 342 12.37 -10.59 -6.75
CA PRO A 342 11.49 -10.38 -5.62
C PRO A 342 10.03 -10.69 -5.98
N VAL A 343 9.30 -11.22 -5.01
CA VAL A 343 7.86 -11.42 -5.16
C VAL A 343 7.15 -10.11 -4.85
N THR A 344 6.41 -9.61 -5.84
CA THR A 344 5.53 -8.45 -5.67
C THR A 344 4.10 -8.93 -5.53
N TYR A 345 3.42 -8.49 -4.48
CA TYR A 345 2.01 -8.73 -4.26
C TYR A 345 1.38 -7.54 -3.53
N TYR A 346 0.07 -7.56 -3.38
CA TYR A 346 -0.70 -6.53 -2.69
C TYR A 346 -1.54 -7.18 -1.61
N THR A 347 -1.74 -6.49 -0.49
CA THR A 347 -2.61 -6.96 0.60
C THR A 347 -3.31 -5.79 1.25
N GLY A 348 -4.51 -6.05 1.79
CA GLY A 348 -5.28 -5.06 2.50
C GLY A 348 -6.68 -5.58 2.86
N TYR A 349 -7.58 -4.66 3.15
CA TYR A 349 -8.89 -5.04 3.66
C TYR A 349 -10.02 -4.14 3.14
N GLY A 350 -11.23 -4.70 3.16
CA GLY A 350 -12.48 -3.98 3.07
C GLY A 350 -13.26 -4.12 4.39
N TRP A 351 -14.03 -3.10 4.76
CA TRP A 351 -14.82 -3.10 5.98
C TRP A 351 -16.27 -2.70 5.71
N GLU A 352 -17.25 -3.44 6.29
CA GLU A 352 -18.66 -3.14 6.06
C GLU A 352 -19.06 -1.73 6.52
N LYS A 353 -18.39 -1.20 7.55
CA LYS A 353 -18.63 0.14 8.06
C LYS A 353 -17.99 1.25 7.23
N PHE A 354 -17.17 0.89 6.20
CA PHE A 354 -16.49 1.87 5.35
C PHE A 354 -16.32 1.37 3.91
N GLY A 355 -17.35 1.51 3.12
CA GLY A 355 -17.32 1.32 1.65
C GLY A 355 -17.52 -0.11 1.15
N PHE A 356 -17.52 -1.14 2.01
CA PHE A 356 -17.64 -2.54 1.58
C PHE A 356 -18.72 -3.29 2.37
N PRO A 357 -20.02 -3.07 2.09
CA PRO A 357 -21.11 -3.65 2.87
C PRO A 357 -21.16 -5.19 2.81
N THR A 358 -20.57 -5.81 1.79
CA THR A 358 -20.49 -7.28 1.68
C THR A 358 -19.14 -7.73 1.11
N VAL A 359 -18.79 -9.01 1.32
CA VAL A 359 -17.59 -9.62 0.73
C VAL A 359 -17.58 -9.51 -0.80
N ASN A 360 -18.73 -9.54 -1.46
CA ASN A 360 -18.82 -9.41 -2.91
C ASN A 360 -18.42 -8.02 -3.41
N HIS A 361 -18.68 -6.96 -2.66
CA HIS A 361 -18.18 -5.62 -3.00
C HIS A 361 -16.64 -5.58 -2.94
N PHE A 362 -16.06 -6.20 -1.92
CA PHE A 362 -14.60 -6.25 -1.81
C PHE A 362 -13.97 -7.18 -2.86
N ARG A 363 -14.59 -8.33 -3.16
CA ARG A 363 -14.17 -9.21 -4.27
C ARG A 363 -14.20 -8.50 -5.62
N ASN A 364 -15.27 -7.73 -5.88
CA ASN A 364 -15.34 -6.92 -7.09
C ASN A 364 -14.21 -5.87 -7.15
N TYR A 365 -13.95 -5.17 -6.05
CA TYR A 365 -12.82 -4.24 -5.97
C TYR A 365 -11.49 -4.92 -6.33
N LEU A 366 -11.21 -6.10 -5.74
CA LEU A 366 -9.99 -6.85 -6.05
C LEU A 366 -9.94 -7.31 -7.50
N GLY A 367 -11.07 -7.72 -8.08
CA GLY A 367 -11.16 -8.08 -9.50
C GLY A 367 -10.85 -6.91 -10.43
N LEU A 368 -11.38 -5.71 -10.14
CA LEU A 368 -11.08 -4.49 -10.89
C LEU A 368 -9.61 -4.06 -10.70
N PHE A 369 -9.08 -4.17 -9.50
CA PHE A 369 -7.68 -3.89 -9.21
C PHE A 369 -6.74 -4.82 -9.98
N ALA A 370 -7.04 -6.13 -10.00
CA ALA A 370 -6.28 -7.11 -10.78
C ALA A 370 -6.30 -6.78 -12.29
N LYS A 371 -7.47 -6.47 -12.84
CA LYS A 371 -7.60 -6.03 -14.24
C LYS A 371 -6.82 -4.75 -14.52
N ALA A 372 -6.82 -3.78 -13.60
CA ALA A 372 -6.05 -2.54 -13.75
C ALA A 372 -4.54 -2.79 -13.82
N LEU A 373 -4.02 -3.76 -13.04
CA LEU A 373 -2.62 -4.18 -13.13
C LEU A 373 -2.26 -4.82 -14.48
N GLU A 374 -3.19 -5.54 -15.07
CA GLU A 374 -3.03 -6.21 -16.38
C GLU A 374 -3.20 -5.27 -17.58
N GLU A 375 -3.95 -4.19 -17.38
CA GLU A 375 -4.27 -3.18 -18.40
C GLU A 375 -3.92 -1.78 -17.87
N PRO A 376 -2.61 -1.47 -17.71
CA PRO A 376 -2.19 -0.18 -17.16
C PRO A 376 -2.66 0.98 -18.03
N LEU A 377 -2.79 2.17 -17.46
CA LEU A 377 -3.05 3.40 -18.19
C LEU A 377 -1.97 3.61 -19.26
N ILE A 378 -2.39 4.02 -20.47
CA ILE A 378 -1.48 4.24 -21.59
C ILE A 378 -1.13 5.72 -21.65
N VAL A 379 0.14 6.06 -21.39
CA VAL A 379 0.63 7.44 -21.41
C VAL A 379 1.42 7.70 -22.70
N LYS A 380 1.00 8.71 -23.48
CA LYS A 380 1.69 9.15 -24.70
C LYS A 380 2.12 10.60 -24.55
N PHE A 381 3.34 10.91 -24.92
CA PHE A 381 3.88 12.27 -25.03
C PHE A 381 3.48 12.86 -26.39
N LEU A 382 2.96 14.11 -26.39
CA LEU A 382 2.42 14.80 -27.58
C LEU A 382 3.40 15.84 -28.12
#